data_ece5e29c2a421c2e5ff049501a7fa232
#
_entry.id   ece5e29c2a421c2e5ff049501a7fa232
#
_cell.length_a   1.000
_cell.length_b   1.000
_cell.length_c   1.000
_cell.angle_alpha   90.00
_cell.angle_beta   90.00
_cell.angle_gamma   90.00
#
_symmetry.space_group_name_H-M   'P 1'
#
loop_
_entity.id
_entity.type
_entity.pdbx_description
1 polymer ?
#
loop_
_entity_poly.entity_id
_entity_poly.type
_entity_poly.pdbx_seq_one_letter_code
_entity_poly.pdbx_strand_id
1 'polypeptide(L)'
;MNELNKECREQRKSWNGKPYCSLDYMLRERFGEKVYKVTLNGGMSCPNRDGTLGTRGCIFCSEGGSGDFAADVSLSVTEQIESQIALLSGKRPIQKYIAYFQAYTNTYAPVEYLRKIFKEAMSHPRIVALSVGTRPDCLGEEVLDLLEELNRIKPVWIELGLQTIHEKTAQYIRRGYRHSCFDQAVENLRKRNIEVIVHTILGLPGESREEILETMRYLNKKDIQGIKLQLLHVLKGTDLAYCLLYTSTEDGECDKEPKAFVIENGEYKEME
;
A
#
# COMPACT_ATOMS: atom_id res chain seq x y z
N MET A 1 -37.08 -9.82 -6.99
CA MET A 1 -35.63 -9.91 -7.29
C MET A 1 -35.29 -8.68 -8.12
N ASN A 2 -34.67 -7.66 -7.47
CA ASN A 2 -34.56 -6.31 -8.01
C ASN A 2 -33.68 -6.25 -9.28
N GLU A 3 -33.99 -5.35 -10.21
CA GLU A 3 -33.22 -5.05 -11.43
C GLU A 3 -31.73 -4.77 -11.14
N LEU A 4 -31.42 -4.08 -10.05
CA LEU A 4 -30.04 -3.89 -9.53
C LEU A 4 -29.28 -5.21 -9.35
N ASN A 5 -29.95 -6.29 -8.95
CA ASN A 5 -29.32 -7.61 -8.82
C ASN A 5 -29.08 -8.30 -10.19
N LYS A 6 -29.80 -7.88 -11.21
CA LYS A 6 -29.62 -8.40 -12.57
C LYS A 6 -28.46 -7.70 -13.27
N GLU A 7 -28.39 -6.36 -13.18
CA GLU A 7 -27.27 -5.56 -13.69
C GLU A 7 -25.94 -5.93 -13.01
N CYS A 8 -25.93 -6.12 -11.67
CA CYS A 8 -24.76 -6.62 -10.95
C CYS A 8 -24.33 -8.04 -11.39
N ARG A 9 -25.27 -8.91 -11.80
CA ARG A 9 -24.97 -10.25 -12.31
C ARG A 9 -24.47 -10.23 -13.76
N GLU A 10 -24.93 -9.32 -14.58
CA GLU A 10 -24.46 -9.12 -15.96
C GLU A 10 -23.06 -8.49 -15.98
N GLN A 11 -22.77 -7.51 -15.11
CA GLN A 11 -21.43 -6.97 -14.92
C GLN A 11 -20.42 -8.03 -14.39
N ARG A 12 -20.88 -8.98 -13.54
CA ARG A 12 -20.01 -10.09 -13.06
C ARG A 12 -19.48 -10.98 -14.19
N LYS A 13 -20.18 -11.10 -15.30
CA LYS A 13 -19.72 -11.83 -16.49
C LYS A 13 -18.65 -11.06 -17.27
N SER A 14 -18.61 -9.75 -17.15
CA SER A 14 -17.68 -8.88 -17.88
C SER A 14 -16.26 -8.89 -17.31
N TRP A 15 -16.05 -9.23 -16.04
CA TRP A 15 -14.73 -9.24 -15.39
C TRP A 15 -14.04 -10.62 -15.38
N ASN A 16 -14.13 -11.31 -16.51
CA ASN A 16 -13.54 -12.66 -16.67
C ASN A 16 -14.04 -13.66 -15.62
N GLY A 17 -15.35 -13.63 -15.33
CA GLY A 17 -16.02 -14.54 -14.39
C GLY A 17 -15.83 -14.22 -12.90
N LYS A 18 -15.08 -13.16 -12.55
CA LYS A 18 -14.89 -12.74 -11.16
C LYS A 18 -16.03 -11.81 -10.70
N PRO A 19 -16.38 -11.82 -9.39
CA PRO A 19 -17.38 -10.91 -8.84
C PRO A 19 -16.83 -9.48 -8.58
N TYR A 20 -15.63 -9.17 -9.04
CA TYR A 20 -14.94 -7.88 -8.88
C TYR A 20 -14.01 -7.61 -10.06
N CYS A 21 -13.79 -6.34 -10.36
CA CYS A 21 -12.77 -5.89 -11.30
C CYS A 21 -11.39 -6.06 -10.69
N SER A 22 -10.66 -7.10 -11.09
CA SER A 22 -9.30 -7.31 -10.58
C SER A 22 -8.30 -6.39 -11.26
N LEU A 23 -7.21 -6.04 -10.56
CA LEU A 23 -6.13 -5.24 -11.13
C LEU A 23 -5.58 -5.86 -12.44
N ASP A 24 -5.39 -7.19 -12.49
CA ASP A 24 -4.92 -7.88 -13.72
C ASP A 24 -5.91 -7.68 -14.90
N TYR A 25 -7.21 -7.75 -14.64
CA TYR A 25 -8.23 -7.48 -15.66
C TYR A 25 -8.14 -6.04 -16.17
N MET A 26 -8.15 -5.06 -15.26
CA MET A 26 -8.07 -3.64 -15.61
C MET A 26 -6.78 -3.30 -16.37
N LEU A 27 -5.64 -3.89 -15.96
CA LEU A 27 -4.36 -3.67 -16.64
C LEU A 27 -4.34 -4.23 -18.07
N ARG A 28 -4.94 -5.41 -18.28
CA ARG A 28 -5.06 -5.99 -19.63
C ARG A 28 -5.95 -5.15 -20.54
N GLU A 29 -7.08 -4.67 -20.03
CA GLU A 29 -7.95 -3.77 -20.78
C GLU A 29 -7.23 -2.47 -21.15
N ARG A 30 -6.48 -1.88 -20.19
CA ARG A 30 -5.82 -0.58 -20.40
C ARG A 30 -4.58 -0.66 -21.27
N PHE A 31 -3.77 -1.72 -21.14
CA PHE A 31 -2.47 -1.84 -21.78
C PHE A 31 -2.38 -2.94 -22.84
N GLY A 32 -3.47 -3.69 -23.06
CA GLY A 32 -3.57 -4.75 -24.07
C GLY A 32 -2.86 -6.05 -23.72
N GLU A 33 -2.14 -6.11 -22.60
CA GLU A 33 -1.38 -7.29 -22.15
C GLU A 33 -1.26 -7.32 -20.61
N LYS A 34 -0.70 -8.39 -20.10
CA LYS A 34 -0.39 -8.52 -18.68
C LYS A 34 0.76 -7.58 -18.30
N VAL A 35 0.54 -6.82 -17.23
CA VAL A 35 1.51 -5.87 -16.68
C VAL A 35 1.87 -6.29 -15.25
N TYR A 36 3.15 -6.22 -14.89
CA TYR A 36 3.62 -6.47 -13.53
C TYR A 36 4.15 -5.20 -12.88
N LYS A 37 4.10 -5.15 -11.55
CA LYS A 37 4.82 -4.14 -10.78
C LYS A 37 6.27 -4.57 -10.57
N VAL A 38 7.21 -3.67 -10.83
CA VAL A 38 8.58 -3.74 -10.35
C VAL A 38 8.70 -2.85 -9.12
N THR A 39 9.17 -3.41 -8.02
CA THR A 39 9.17 -2.73 -6.72
C THR A 39 10.48 -2.01 -6.50
N LEU A 40 10.41 -0.70 -6.34
CA LEU A 40 11.55 0.21 -6.27
C LEU A 40 11.67 0.82 -4.88
N ASN A 41 12.91 1.10 -4.47
CA ASN A 41 13.25 1.80 -3.25
C ASN A 41 13.86 3.16 -3.60
N GLY A 42 13.15 4.24 -3.27
CA GLY A 42 13.62 5.60 -3.50
C GLY A 42 14.46 6.18 -2.37
N GLY A 43 14.80 5.40 -1.34
CA GLY A 43 15.61 5.87 -0.22
C GLY A 43 14.91 6.83 0.74
N MET A 44 13.58 6.98 0.64
CA MET A 44 12.80 7.82 1.54
C MET A 44 12.68 7.19 2.93
N SER A 45 12.37 8.03 3.92
CA SER A 45 12.02 7.63 5.28
C SER A 45 10.50 7.71 5.52
N CYS A 46 10.09 7.77 6.77
CA CYS A 46 8.70 7.93 7.18
C CYS A 46 8.63 8.85 8.40
N PRO A 47 7.69 9.82 8.46
CA PRO A 47 7.51 10.69 9.62
C PRO A 47 7.31 9.94 10.95
N ASN A 48 6.79 8.71 10.90
CA ASN A 48 6.66 7.86 12.09
C ASN A 48 7.98 7.20 12.54
N ARG A 49 9.10 7.43 11.81
CA ARG A 49 10.39 6.76 12.08
C ARG A 49 11.57 7.70 12.24
N ASP A 50 11.53 8.88 11.65
CA ASP A 50 12.66 9.83 11.66
C ASP A 50 12.61 10.84 12.81
N GLY A 51 11.66 10.71 13.71
CA GLY A 51 11.47 11.60 14.86
C GLY A 51 10.48 12.73 14.62
N THR A 52 9.99 12.94 13.40
CA THR A 52 9.00 14.00 13.09
C THR A 52 7.68 13.76 13.83
N LEU A 53 7.13 12.55 13.77
CA LEU A 53 5.94 12.12 14.51
C LEU A 53 6.26 11.02 15.53
N GLY A 54 7.31 10.26 15.30
CA GLY A 54 7.75 9.17 16.15
C GLY A 54 8.96 8.44 15.57
N THR A 55 9.53 7.53 16.34
CA THR A 55 10.76 6.79 15.96
C THR A 55 10.50 5.30 15.70
N ARG A 56 9.36 4.76 16.16
CA ARG A 56 9.08 3.30 16.14
C ARG A 56 8.25 2.85 14.93
N GLY A 57 7.68 3.76 14.16
CA GLY A 57 6.78 3.43 13.05
C GLY A 57 5.39 2.94 13.49
N CYS A 58 4.57 2.53 12.53
CA CYS A 58 3.33 1.81 12.80
C CYS A 58 3.66 0.44 13.43
N ILE A 59 2.80 -0.05 14.35
CA ILE A 59 3.09 -1.26 15.13
C ILE A 59 3.30 -2.53 14.27
N PHE A 60 2.71 -2.58 13.08
CA PHE A 60 2.77 -3.72 12.14
C PHE A 60 3.87 -3.58 11.07
N CYS A 61 4.53 -2.41 10.99
CA CYS A 61 5.44 -2.12 9.89
C CYS A 61 6.82 -2.72 10.15
N SER A 62 7.32 -3.54 9.21
CA SER A 62 8.66 -4.10 9.27
C SER A 62 9.75 -3.02 9.32
N GLU A 63 10.95 -3.40 9.69
CA GLU A 63 12.12 -2.50 9.69
C GLU A 63 12.37 -1.91 8.30
N GLY A 64 12.12 -2.69 7.24
CA GLY A 64 12.20 -2.27 5.85
C GLY A 64 11.06 -1.36 5.37
N GLY A 65 10.16 -0.90 6.25
CA GLY A 65 9.08 0.02 5.88
C GLY A 65 8.09 -0.56 4.87
N SER A 66 7.78 -1.85 4.96
CA SER A 66 6.99 -2.62 3.98
C SER A 66 7.64 -2.73 2.60
N GLY A 67 8.94 -2.48 2.52
CA GLY A 67 9.75 -2.56 1.30
C GLY A 67 10.68 -3.78 1.25
N ASP A 68 10.40 -4.83 2.04
CA ASP A 68 11.27 -6.01 2.18
C ASP A 68 11.57 -6.74 0.85
N PHE A 69 10.73 -6.53 -0.17
CA PHE A 69 10.93 -7.05 -1.53
C PHE A 69 11.31 -5.96 -2.55
N ALA A 70 11.57 -4.73 -2.10
CA ALA A 70 12.04 -3.67 -2.99
C ALA A 70 13.48 -3.94 -3.41
N ALA A 71 13.87 -3.36 -4.56
CA ALA A 71 15.23 -3.43 -5.03
C ALA A 71 16.20 -2.69 -4.08
N ASP A 72 17.49 -3.00 -4.20
CA ASP A 72 18.54 -2.39 -3.38
C ASP A 72 18.62 -0.87 -3.64
N VAL A 73 18.51 -0.08 -2.57
CA VAL A 73 18.54 1.38 -2.61
C VAL A 73 19.87 1.96 -3.09
N SER A 74 20.95 1.19 -3.05
CA SER A 74 22.26 1.61 -3.55
C SER A 74 22.34 1.70 -5.08
N LEU A 75 21.41 1.04 -5.77
CA LEU A 75 21.30 1.04 -7.23
C LEU A 75 20.55 2.27 -7.72
N SER A 76 20.90 2.77 -8.93
CA SER A 76 20.08 3.75 -9.63
C SER A 76 18.67 3.19 -9.89
N VAL A 77 17.69 4.05 -10.12
CA VAL A 77 16.31 3.60 -10.40
C VAL A 77 16.26 2.71 -11.64
N THR A 78 17.03 3.02 -12.65
CA THR A 78 17.15 2.21 -13.88
C THR A 78 17.71 0.82 -13.58
N GLU A 79 18.79 0.71 -12.82
CA GLU A 79 19.37 -0.57 -12.41
C GLU A 79 18.40 -1.38 -11.53
N GLN A 80 17.66 -0.72 -10.63
CA GLN A 80 16.61 -1.36 -9.86
C GLN A 80 15.53 -1.96 -10.77
N ILE A 81 15.05 -1.21 -11.77
CA ILE A 81 14.06 -1.69 -12.74
C ILE A 81 14.59 -2.91 -13.48
N GLU A 82 15.80 -2.86 -14.02
CA GLU A 82 16.37 -3.97 -14.78
C GLU A 82 16.58 -5.22 -13.90
N SER A 83 17.04 -5.07 -12.67
CA SER A 83 17.19 -6.17 -11.72
C SER A 83 15.86 -6.86 -11.40
N GLN A 84 14.82 -6.07 -11.15
CA GLN A 84 13.48 -6.58 -10.89
C GLN A 84 12.85 -7.26 -12.12
N ILE A 85 13.07 -6.71 -13.32
CA ILE A 85 12.66 -7.32 -14.58
C ILE A 85 13.35 -8.67 -14.78
N ALA A 86 14.65 -8.75 -14.51
CA ALA A 86 15.41 -10.00 -14.62
C ALA A 86 14.85 -11.10 -13.70
N LEU A 87 14.47 -10.75 -12.46
CA LEU A 87 13.84 -11.69 -11.51
C LEU A 87 12.46 -12.19 -11.99
N LEU A 88 11.73 -11.37 -12.73
CA LEU A 88 10.39 -11.69 -13.23
C LEU A 88 10.40 -12.41 -14.58
N SER A 89 11.44 -12.22 -15.40
CA SER A 89 11.53 -12.72 -16.78
C SER A 89 11.54 -14.24 -16.88
N GLY A 90 12.02 -14.94 -15.86
CA GLY A 90 12.00 -16.42 -15.79
C GLY A 90 10.59 -17.04 -15.71
N LYS A 91 9.55 -16.24 -15.47
CA LYS A 91 8.17 -16.73 -15.29
C LYS A 91 7.33 -16.67 -16.57
N ARG A 92 7.44 -15.62 -17.38
CA ARG A 92 6.78 -15.44 -18.71
C ARG A 92 7.37 -14.21 -19.44
N PRO A 93 7.35 -14.17 -20.79
CA PRO A 93 7.75 -12.99 -21.54
C PRO A 93 6.72 -11.87 -21.30
N ILE A 94 7.12 -10.86 -20.52
CA ILE A 94 6.32 -9.68 -20.21
C ILE A 94 7.11 -8.47 -20.69
N GLN A 95 6.41 -7.54 -21.36
CA GLN A 95 7.06 -6.38 -21.96
C GLN A 95 6.76 -5.07 -21.21
N LYS A 96 5.65 -5.03 -20.44
CA LYS A 96 5.17 -3.82 -19.77
C LYS A 96 5.17 -3.97 -18.25
N TYR A 97 5.66 -2.94 -17.59
CA TYR A 97 5.76 -2.90 -16.13
C TYR A 97 5.25 -1.57 -15.57
N ILE A 98 4.87 -1.59 -14.31
CA ILE A 98 4.58 -0.40 -13.51
C ILE A 98 5.76 -0.22 -12.56
N ALA A 99 6.37 0.97 -12.58
CA ALA A 99 7.33 1.36 -11.58
C ALA A 99 6.61 1.65 -10.27
N TYR A 100 6.84 0.83 -9.23
CA TYR A 100 6.15 0.93 -7.96
C TYR A 100 7.13 1.28 -6.84
N PHE A 101 7.09 2.52 -6.38
CA PHE A 101 7.81 2.96 -5.19
C PHE A 101 7.02 2.59 -3.94
N GLN A 102 7.55 1.66 -3.15
CA GLN A 102 6.81 1.05 -2.04
C GLN A 102 7.45 1.26 -0.67
N ALA A 103 8.78 1.22 -0.55
CA ALA A 103 9.46 1.31 0.75
C ALA A 103 9.16 2.63 1.45
N TYR A 104 8.64 2.58 2.69
CA TYR A 104 8.33 3.75 3.53
C TYR A 104 7.29 4.71 2.93
N THR A 105 7.59 6.02 2.90
CA THR A 105 6.69 7.09 2.44
C THR A 105 7.29 7.78 1.23
N ASN A 106 6.87 7.39 0.04
CA ASN A 106 7.58 7.71 -1.20
C ASN A 106 7.32 9.11 -1.78
N THR A 107 6.66 9.98 -1.02
CA THR A 107 6.57 11.42 -1.29
C THR A 107 7.23 12.26 -0.19
N TYR A 108 7.88 11.60 0.78
CA TYR A 108 8.52 12.25 1.92
C TYR A 108 10.00 12.51 1.64
N ALA A 109 10.24 13.41 0.70
CA ALA A 109 11.56 13.90 0.32
C ALA A 109 11.45 15.27 -0.39
N PRO A 110 12.53 16.01 -0.58
CA PRO A 110 12.51 17.24 -1.39
C PRO A 110 11.97 16.99 -2.80
N VAL A 111 11.12 17.89 -3.29
CA VAL A 111 10.40 17.72 -4.57
C VAL A 111 11.34 17.50 -5.75
N GLU A 112 12.51 18.15 -5.77
CA GLU A 112 13.50 17.98 -6.85
C GLU A 112 14.13 16.58 -6.86
N TYR A 113 14.32 15.99 -5.68
CA TYR A 113 14.74 14.59 -5.57
C TYR A 113 13.67 13.65 -6.10
N LEU A 114 12.41 13.83 -5.71
CA LEU A 114 11.28 13.06 -6.21
C LEU A 114 11.15 13.18 -7.73
N ARG A 115 11.27 14.40 -8.24
CA ARG A 115 11.27 14.69 -9.69
C ARG A 115 12.33 13.88 -10.44
N LYS A 116 13.54 13.85 -9.91
CA LYS A 116 14.66 13.11 -10.51
C LYS A 116 14.35 11.62 -10.61
N ILE A 117 14.02 10.98 -9.49
CA ILE A 117 13.83 9.51 -9.45
C ILE A 117 12.56 9.06 -10.17
N PHE A 118 11.48 9.84 -10.12
CA PHE A 118 10.24 9.49 -10.82
C PHE A 118 10.38 9.68 -12.33
N LYS A 119 11.05 10.75 -12.80
CA LYS A 119 11.36 10.92 -14.22
C LYS A 119 12.30 9.84 -14.74
N GLU A 120 13.31 9.45 -13.96
CA GLU A 120 14.18 8.33 -14.31
C GLU A 120 13.38 7.03 -14.50
N ALA A 121 12.52 6.68 -13.54
CA ALA A 121 11.66 5.50 -13.65
C ALA A 121 10.76 5.56 -14.89
N MET A 122 10.13 6.71 -15.15
CA MET A 122 9.19 6.89 -16.26
C MET A 122 9.90 6.95 -17.63
N SER A 123 11.19 7.29 -17.69
CA SER A 123 11.96 7.30 -18.92
C SER A 123 12.25 5.91 -19.47
N HIS A 124 12.19 4.88 -18.59
CA HIS A 124 12.44 3.51 -19.01
C HIS A 124 11.38 3.02 -20.01
N PRO A 125 11.77 2.43 -21.16
CA PRO A 125 10.86 2.11 -22.26
C PRO A 125 9.80 1.07 -21.90
N ARG A 126 10.09 0.16 -20.97
CA ARG A 126 9.16 -0.90 -20.53
C ARG A 126 8.23 -0.45 -19.39
N ILE A 127 8.40 0.75 -18.84
CA ILE A 127 7.53 1.31 -17.80
C ILE A 127 6.36 2.03 -18.48
N VAL A 128 5.14 1.59 -18.17
CA VAL A 128 3.91 2.14 -18.74
C VAL A 128 3.12 3.01 -17.76
N ALA A 129 3.41 2.92 -16.47
CA ALA A 129 2.79 3.73 -15.42
C ALA A 129 3.72 3.84 -14.20
N LEU A 130 3.51 4.89 -13.40
CA LEU A 130 4.13 5.11 -12.10
C LEU A 130 3.11 4.85 -11.00
N SER A 131 3.47 4.07 -9.98
CA SER A 131 2.69 3.84 -8.77
C SER A 131 3.51 4.25 -7.55
N VAL A 132 2.95 5.10 -6.68
CA VAL A 132 3.68 5.66 -5.53
C VAL A 132 2.91 5.38 -4.25
N GLY A 133 3.48 4.55 -3.38
CA GLY A 133 2.93 4.27 -2.05
C GLY A 133 3.29 5.39 -1.07
N THR A 134 2.29 6.01 -0.46
CA THR A 134 2.53 7.13 0.45
C THR A 134 1.46 7.31 1.51
N ARG A 135 1.73 8.24 2.42
CA ARG A 135 0.84 8.72 3.48
C ARG A 135 0.06 9.95 3.01
N PRO A 136 -1.19 10.14 3.46
CA PRO A 136 -1.99 11.32 3.12
C PRO A 136 -1.35 12.65 3.56
N ASP A 137 -0.67 12.65 4.71
CA ASP A 137 -0.03 13.82 5.31
C ASP A 137 1.32 14.22 4.65
N CYS A 138 1.76 13.46 3.65
CA CYS A 138 2.99 13.71 2.89
C CYS A 138 2.71 14.12 1.43
N LEU A 139 1.58 14.76 1.17
CA LEU A 139 1.13 15.25 -0.13
C LEU A 139 0.96 16.77 -0.10
N GLY A 140 2.08 17.51 0.09
CA GLY A 140 2.10 18.97 -0.02
C GLY A 140 1.86 19.45 -1.47
N GLU A 141 1.53 20.74 -1.65
CA GLU A 141 1.20 21.32 -2.97
C GLU A 141 2.28 21.08 -4.03
N GLU A 142 3.56 21.30 -3.69
CA GLU A 142 4.68 21.07 -4.62
C GLU A 142 4.77 19.61 -5.10
N VAL A 143 4.47 18.65 -4.21
CA VAL A 143 4.41 17.22 -4.54
C VAL A 143 3.21 16.94 -5.44
N LEU A 144 2.05 17.49 -5.14
CA LEU A 144 0.84 17.34 -5.94
C LEU A 144 1.04 17.90 -7.35
N ASP A 145 1.69 19.06 -7.48
CA ASP A 145 2.00 19.68 -8.77
C ASP A 145 2.99 18.84 -9.58
N LEU A 146 4.01 18.27 -8.93
CA LEU A 146 4.91 17.32 -9.56
C LEU A 146 4.17 16.08 -10.07
N LEU A 147 3.31 15.48 -9.24
CA LEU A 147 2.54 14.29 -9.63
C LEU A 147 1.59 14.59 -10.80
N GLU A 148 0.99 15.78 -10.84
CA GLU A 148 0.17 16.24 -11.96
C GLU A 148 1.00 16.40 -13.25
N GLU A 149 2.18 17.02 -13.17
CA GLU A 149 3.12 17.11 -14.30
C GLU A 149 3.45 15.72 -14.86
N LEU A 150 3.80 14.79 -13.98
CA LEU A 150 4.16 13.43 -14.37
C LEU A 150 2.97 12.66 -14.97
N ASN A 151 1.76 12.86 -14.43
CA ASN A 151 0.54 12.20 -14.92
C ASN A 151 0.17 12.61 -16.36
N ARG A 152 0.65 13.76 -16.84
CA ARG A 152 0.50 14.16 -18.26
C ARG A 152 1.44 13.40 -19.20
N ILE A 153 2.50 12.77 -18.68
CA ILE A 153 3.49 12.01 -19.46
C ILE A 153 3.09 10.53 -19.53
N LYS A 154 2.88 9.90 -18.37
CA LYS A 154 2.39 8.51 -18.22
C LYS A 154 1.46 8.46 -17.03
N PRO A 155 0.50 7.52 -16.99
CA PRO A 155 -0.41 7.36 -15.85
C PRO A 155 0.33 7.29 -14.51
N VAL A 156 -0.12 8.09 -13.54
CA VAL A 156 0.37 8.08 -12.16
C VAL A 156 -0.75 7.61 -11.23
N TRP A 157 -0.44 6.65 -10.37
CA TRP A 157 -1.34 6.17 -9.31
C TRP A 157 -0.72 6.43 -7.95
N ILE A 158 -1.53 6.92 -7.04
CA ILE A 158 -1.12 7.05 -5.64
C ILE A 158 -1.76 5.91 -4.85
N GLU A 159 -0.90 5.07 -4.27
CA GLU A 159 -1.31 4.03 -3.33
C GLU A 159 -1.33 4.64 -1.93
N LEU A 160 -2.51 5.12 -1.53
CA LEU A 160 -2.71 5.95 -0.35
C LEU A 160 -3.06 5.11 0.86
N GLY A 161 -2.28 5.22 1.91
CA GLY A 161 -2.54 4.55 3.18
C GLY A 161 -3.80 5.13 3.86
N LEU A 162 -4.77 4.28 4.19
CA LEU A 162 -5.88 4.58 5.09
C LEU A 162 -5.83 3.63 6.28
N GLN A 163 -5.65 2.37 5.99
CA GLN A 163 -5.67 1.21 6.86
C GLN A 163 -7.06 0.93 7.43
N THR A 164 -7.66 1.89 8.13
CA THR A 164 -9.01 1.88 8.72
C THR A 164 -9.56 3.30 8.83
N ILE A 165 -10.90 3.44 8.91
CA ILE A 165 -11.58 4.71 9.25
C ILE A 165 -11.70 4.94 10.76
N HIS A 166 -11.53 3.90 11.58
CA HIS A 166 -11.75 3.94 13.02
C HIS A 166 -10.55 4.58 13.73
N GLU A 167 -10.75 5.78 14.27
CA GLU A 167 -9.67 6.57 14.90
C GLU A 167 -9.05 5.85 16.12
N LYS A 168 -9.85 5.08 16.89
CA LYS A 168 -9.33 4.28 18.01
C LYS A 168 -8.29 3.28 17.52
N THR A 169 -8.62 2.53 16.46
CA THR A 169 -7.70 1.57 15.84
C THR A 169 -6.52 2.28 15.19
N ALA A 170 -6.76 3.41 14.51
CA ALA A 170 -5.71 4.21 13.89
C ALA A 170 -4.67 4.72 14.89
N GLN A 171 -5.11 5.12 16.10
CA GLN A 171 -4.23 5.49 17.21
C GLN A 171 -3.47 4.28 17.74
N TYR A 172 -4.15 3.15 17.94
CA TYR A 172 -3.54 1.92 18.42
C TYR A 172 -2.42 1.44 17.49
N ILE A 173 -2.65 1.45 16.18
CA ILE A 173 -1.63 1.06 15.18
C ILE A 173 -0.59 2.15 14.93
N ARG A 174 -0.67 3.29 15.61
CA ARG A 174 0.24 4.44 15.45
C ARG A 174 0.29 4.96 14.01
N ARG A 175 -0.88 5.07 13.35
CA ARG A 175 -0.98 5.59 11.98
C ARG A 175 -0.39 7.01 11.85
N GLY A 176 -0.60 7.87 12.86
CA GLY A 176 0.06 9.17 13.00
C GLY A 176 -0.58 10.32 12.23
N TYR A 177 -1.72 10.13 11.55
CA TYR A 177 -2.53 11.18 10.94
C TYR A 177 -4.02 10.93 11.16
N ARG A 178 -4.81 12.02 11.13
CA ARG A 178 -6.28 11.95 11.30
C ARG A 178 -6.96 11.51 10.01
N HIS A 179 -8.15 10.94 10.13
CA HIS A 179 -8.96 10.53 9.00
C HIS A 179 -9.27 11.68 8.03
N SER A 180 -9.53 12.90 8.53
CA SER A 180 -9.76 14.09 7.70
C SER A 180 -8.60 14.42 6.75
N CYS A 181 -7.36 14.09 7.13
CA CYS A 181 -6.20 14.23 6.26
C CYS A 181 -6.28 13.31 5.03
N PHE A 182 -6.79 12.10 5.20
CA PHE A 182 -7.03 11.18 4.08
C PHE A 182 -8.09 11.75 3.12
N ASP A 183 -9.20 12.28 3.64
CA ASP A 183 -10.24 12.87 2.80
C ASP A 183 -9.71 14.02 1.96
N GLN A 184 -8.96 14.92 2.57
CA GLN A 184 -8.36 16.06 1.88
C GLN A 184 -7.35 15.60 0.80
N ALA A 185 -6.54 14.59 1.10
CA ALA A 185 -5.58 14.03 0.15
C ALA A 185 -6.28 13.42 -1.07
N VAL A 186 -7.34 12.63 -0.87
CA VAL A 186 -8.15 12.08 -1.97
C VAL A 186 -8.72 13.21 -2.82
N GLU A 187 -9.34 14.23 -2.21
CA GLU A 187 -9.91 15.36 -2.92
C GLU A 187 -8.85 16.11 -3.77
N ASN A 188 -7.68 16.39 -3.19
CA ASN A 188 -6.60 17.10 -3.86
C ASN A 188 -6.02 16.31 -5.05
N LEU A 189 -5.86 15.00 -4.90
CA LEU A 189 -5.43 14.10 -5.96
C LEU A 189 -6.45 14.04 -7.10
N ARG A 190 -7.73 13.90 -6.75
CA ARG A 190 -8.81 13.81 -7.74
C ARG A 190 -9.04 15.11 -8.50
N LYS A 191 -8.88 16.27 -7.88
CA LYS A 191 -8.89 17.57 -8.57
C LYS A 191 -7.81 17.66 -9.68
N ARG A 192 -6.72 16.92 -9.53
CA ARG A 192 -5.61 16.82 -10.50
C ARG A 192 -5.72 15.61 -11.44
N ASN A 193 -6.87 14.91 -11.44
CA ASN A 193 -7.10 13.69 -12.21
C ASN A 193 -6.10 12.55 -11.94
N ILE A 194 -5.50 12.53 -10.75
CA ILE A 194 -4.59 11.44 -10.32
C ILE A 194 -5.42 10.31 -9.76
N GLU A 195 -5.14 9.08 -10.21
CA GLU A 195 -5.84 7.87 -9.74
C GLU A 195 -5.39 7.51 -8.32
N VAL A 196 -6.35 7.15 -7.47
CA VAL A 196 -6.12 6.79 -6.07
C VAL A 196 -6.47 5.33 -5.83
N ILE A 197 -5.51 4.58 -5.31
CA ILE A 197 -5.67 3.21 -4.84
C ILE A 197 -5.52 3.24 -3.32
N VAL A 198 -6.55 2.84 -2.59
CA VAL A 198 -6.54 2.92 -1.13
C VAL A 198 -6.06 1.62 -0.51
N HIS A 199 -5.08 1.71 0.37
CA HIS A 199 -4.63 0.59 1.19
C HIS A 199 -5.46 0.47 2.45
N THR A 200 -6.03 -0.71 2.68
CA THR A 200 -6.74 -1.08 3.90
C THR A 200 -6.16 -2.37 4.46
N ILE A 201 -6.19 -2.52 5.79
CA ILE A 201 -5.73 -3.72 6.47
C ILE A 201 -6.92 -4.41 7.12
N LEU A 202 -7.12 -5.68 6.81
CA LEU A 202 -8.14 -6.54 7.40
C LEU A 202 -7.55 -7.30 8.59
N GLY A 203 -8.30 -7.39 9.68
CA GLY A 203 -7.89 -8.10 10.89
C GLY A 203 -7.02 -7.26 11.83
N LEU A 204 -7.17 -5.94 11.81
CA LEU A 204 -6.54 -5.06 12.80
C LEU A 204 -7.05 -5.38 14.20
N PRO A 205 -6.18 -5.37 15.24
CA PRO A 205 -6.56 -5.68 16.60
C PRO A 205 -7.71 -4.80 17.09
N GLY A 206 -8.74 -5.45 17.65
CA GLY A 206 -9.92 -4.77 18.18
C GLY A 206 -10.95 -4.36 17.14
N GLU A 207 -10.76 -4.62 15.86
CA GLU A 207 -11.78 -4.40 14.84
C GLU A 207 -12.66 -5.63 14.62
N SER A 208 -13.95 -5.43 14.77
CA SER A 208 -14.99 -6.39 14.42
C SER A 208 -15.18 -6.47 12.90
N ARG A 209 -15.86 -7.54 12.46
CA ARG A 209 -16.28 -7.67 11.06
C ARG A 209 -17.15 -6.49 10.60
N GLU A 210 -18.01 -5.96 11.47
CA GLU A 210 -18.89 -4.85 11.12
C GLU A 210 -18.07 -3.56 10.88
N GLU A 211 -17.09 -3.27 11.74
CA GLU A 211 -16.20 -2.12 11.56
C GLU A 211 -15.39 -2.20 10.25
N ILE A 212 -14.92 -3.40 9.88
CA ILE A 212 -14.29 -3.62 8.57
C ILE A 212 -15.27 -3.29 7.44
N LEU A 213 -16.53 -3.73 7.54
CA LEU A 213 -17.56 -3.43 6.53
C LEU A 213 -17.92 -1.95 6.49
N GLU A 214 -17.89 -1.25 7.62
CA GLU A 214 -18.06 0.21 7.67
C GLU A 214 -16.96 0.93 6.90
N THR A 215 -15.71 0.51 7.05
CA THR A 215 -14.58 1.02 6.25
C THR A 215 -14.84 0.80 4.76
N MET A 216 -15.31 -0.37 4.35
CA MET A 216 -15.62 -0.64 2.94
C MET A 216 -16.81 0.21 2.43
N ARG A 217 -17.88 0.36 3.23
CA ARG A 217 -19.03 1.24 2.87
C ARG A 217 -18.63 2.69 2.75
N TYR A 218 -17.71 3.16 3.61
CA TYR A 218 -17.16 4.50 3.52
C TYR A 218 -16.38 4.69 2.21
N LEU A 219 -15.47 3.79 1.88
CA LEU A 219 -14.67 3.86 0.65
C LEU A 219 -15.53 3.78 -0.61
N ASN A 220 -16.62 3.03 -0.58
CA ASN A 220 -17.55 2.93 -1.71
C ASN A 220 -18.27 4.25 -2.06
N LYS A 221 -18.21 5.25 -1.18
CA LYS A 221 -18.76 6.60 -1.40
C LYS A 221 -17.71 7.61 -1.86
N LYS A 222 -16.44 7.21 -1.95
CA LYS A 222 -15.33 8.08 -2.34
C LYS A 222 -15.01 7.94 -3.83
N ASP A 223 -14.54 9.02 -4.43
CA ASP A 223 -13.99 8.99 -5.80
C ASP A 223 -12.57 8.38 -5.78
N ILE A 224 -12.51 7.07 -5.71
CA ILE A 224 -11.27 6.28 -5.75
C ILE A 224 -11.36 5.23 -6.86
N GLN A 225 -10.22 4.84 -7.44
CA GLN A 225 -10.18 3.94 -8.58
C GLN A 225 -9.90 2.50 -8.19
N GLY A 226 -9.44 2.27 -6.97
CA GLY A 226 -9.22 0.91 -6.48
C GLY A 226 -8.97 0.82 -4.98
N ILE A 227 -9.08 -0.41 -4.47
CA ILE A 227 -8.80 -0.74 -3.08
C ILE A 227 -7.81 -1.92 -3.07
N LYS A 228 -6.74 -1.79 -2.29
CA LYS A 228 -5.81 -2.88 -1.98
C LYS A 228 -6.13 -3.42 -0.60
N LEU A 229 -6.83 -4.55 -0.58
CA LEU A 229 -7.13 -5.27 0.64
C LEU A 229 -5.89 -6.06 1.08
N GLN A 230 -5.38 -5.76 2.26
CA GLN A 230 -4.24 -6.47 2.85
C GLN A 230 -4.72 -7.19 4.12
N LEU A 231 -4.35 -8.47 4.25
CA LEU A 231 -4.48 -9.15 5.54
C LEU A 231 -3.36 -8.67 6.47
N LEU A 232 -3.68 -8.48 7.74
CA LEU A 232 -2.66 -8.19 8.73
C LEU A 232 -1.70 -9.37 8.85
N HIS A 233 -0.43 -9.11 8.65
CA HIS A 233 0.64 -10.06 8.93
C HIS A 233 1.39 -9.62 10.18
N VAL A 234 1.57 -10.55 11.11
CA VAL A 234 2.38 -10.35 12.31
C VAL A 234 3.81 -10.70 11.94
N LEU A 235 4.65 -9.70 11.77
CA LEU A 235 6.03 -9.87 11.37
C LEU A 235 6.96 -9.88 12.60
N LYS A 236 7.92 -10.79 12.63
CA LYS A 236 8.94 -10.84 13.68
C LYS A 236 9.67 -9.49 13.79
N GLY A 237 9.93 -9.04 15.01
CA GLY A 237 10.60 -7.77 15.28
C GLY A 237 9.71 -6.53 15.20
N THR A 238 8.40 -6.69 14.96
CA THR A 238 7.42 -5.59 15.02
C THR A 238 6.81 -5.47 16.41
N ASP A 239 6.39 -4.25 16.77
CA ASP A 239 5.67 -4.04 18.04
C ASP A 239 4.36 -4.81 18.11
N LEU A 240 3.73 -5.07 16.98
CA LEU A 240 2.53 -5.91 16.90
C LEU A 240 2.83 -7.35 17.36
N ALA A 241 3.96 -7.90 16.93
CA ALA A 241 4.39 -9.23 17.38
C ALA A 241 4.58 -9.25 18.91
N TYR A 242 5.25 -8.24 19.45
CA TYR A 242 5.39 -8.11 20.91
C TYR A 242 4.04 -7.97 21.61
N CYS A 243 3.15 -7.10 21.16
CA CYS A 243 1.82 -6.92 21.75
C CYS A 243 1.00 -8.22 21.77
N LEU A 244 1.02 -9.00 20.69
CA LEU A 244 0.24 -10.25 20.61
C LEU A 244 0.86 -11.40 21.40
N LEU A 245 2.18 -11.43 21.55
CA LEU A 245 2.88 -12.46 22.32
C LEU A 245 2.76 -12.23 23.85
N TYR A 246 2.61 -10.98 24.28
CA TYR A 246 2.61 -10.64 25.72
C TYR A 246 1.24 -10.35 26.32
N THR A 247 0.18 -10.17 25.51
CA THR A 247 -1.19 -9.95 26.04
C THR A 247 -1.89 -11.24 26.50
N SER A 248 -1.24 -12.38 26.43
CA SER A 248 -1.77 -13.65 26.97
C SER A 248 -1.51 -13.85 28.48
N THR A 249 -0.90 -12.89 29.19
CA THR A 249 -0.74 -12.92 30.64
C THR A 249 -1.71 -11.94 31.29
N GLU A 250 -2.54 -12.42 32.22
CA GLU A 250 -3.59 -11.65 32.92
C GLU A 250 -3.07 -10.47 33.76
N ASP A 251 -1.76 -10.30 33.91
CA ASP A 251 -1.17 -9.39 34.92
C ASP A 251 -0.42 -8.16 34.32
N GLY A 252 -0.50 -7.88 33.03
CA GLY A 252 -0.05 -6.59 32.45
C GLY A 252 1.44 -6.22 32.61
N GLU A 253 2.28 -7.08 33.15
CA GLU A 253 3.72 -6.85 33.29
C GLU A 253 4.52 -7.53 32.17
N CYS A 254 5.27 -6.72 31.43
CA CYS A 254 6.00 -7.07 30.21
C CYS A 254 7.45 -7.46 30.53
N ASP A 255 7.67 -8.50 31.36
CA ASP A 255 9.01 -8.90 31.81
C ASP A 255 9.43 -10.34 31.45
N LYS A 256 8.76 -10.99 30.48
CA LYS A 256 9.15 -12.36 30.08
C LYS A 256 9.66 -12.41 28.64
N GLU A 257 10.70 -13.22 28.41
CA GLU A 257 11.24 -13.47 27.07
C GLU A 257 10.16 -13.96 26.09
N PRO A 258 10.16 -13.49 24.83
CA PRO A 258 9.13 -13.83 23.86
C PRO A 258 9.15 -15.30 23.50
N LYS A 259 8.02 -15.96 23.66
CA LYS A 259 7.80 -17.31 23.16
C LYS A 259 7.36 -17.24 21.70
N ALA A 260 8.00 -18.02 20.83
CA ALA A 260 7.61 -18.12 19.44
C ALA A 260 6.45 -19.13 19.30
N PHE A 261 5.42 -18.76 18.54
CA PHE A 261 4.30 -19.65 18.22
C PHE A 261 4.21 -19.86 16.71
N VAL A 262 3.89 -21.06 16.30
CA VAL A 262 3.55 -21.43 14.91
C VAL A 262 2.07 -21.78 14.85
N ILE A 263 1.40 -21.35 13.79
CA ILE A 263 0.03 -21.79 13.50
C ILE A 263 0.12 -23.04 12.64
N GLU A 264 -0.21 -24.19 13.23
CA GLU A 264 -0.39 -25.44 12.51
C GLU A 264 -1.85 -25.88 12.62
N ASN A 265 -2.47 -26.15 11.46
CA ASN A 265 -3.89 -26.60 11.36
C ASN A 265 -4.90 -25.64 12.03
N GLY A 266 -4.61 -24.34 12.12
CA GLY A 266 -5.49 -23.34 12.72
C GLY A 266 -5.35 -23.20 14.24
N GLU A 267 -4.42 -23.90 14.88
CA GLU A 267 -4.12 -23.82 16.32
C GLU A 267 -2.74 -23.18 16.55
N TYR A 268 -2.63 -22.40 17.65
CA TYR A 268 -1.35 -21.83 18.08
C TYR A 268 -0.54 -22.87 18.83
N LYS A 269 0.64 -23.18 18.35
CA LYS A 269 1.60 -24.03 19.07
C LYS A 269 2.84 -23.24 19.43
N GLU A 270 3.25 -23.35 20.70
CA GLU A 270 4.50 -22.77 21.19
C GLU A 270 5.69 -23.51 20.54
N MET A 271 6.66 -22.75 20.02
CA MET A 271 7.92 -23.31 19.51
C MET A 271 8.90 -23.45 20.70
N GLU A 272 9.41 -24.67 20.91
CA GLU A 272 10.50 -24.94 21.85
C GLU A 272 11.84 -24.33 21.40
#